data_5c416658fe5e5681775a4d8a482f7546
#
_entry.id   5c416658fe5e5681775a4d8a482f7546
#
_cell.length_a   1.000
_cell.length_b   1.000
_cell.length_c   1.000
_cell.angle_alpha   90.00
_cell.angle_beta   90.00
_cell.angle_gamma   90.00
#
_symmetry.space_group_name_H-M   'P 1'
#
loop_
_entity.id
_entity.type
_entity.pdbx_description
1 polymer ?
#
loop_
_entity_poly.entity_id
_entity_poly.type
_entity_poly.pdbx_seq_one_letter_code
_entity_poly.pdbx_strand_id
1 'polypeptide(L)'
;MDQNSGLLYLIKLVLSKKKQLIIITVIAGIAGTVLAFLLPVYYKSTSIFYPYSPKTYDPRYMFSDAGDIELFGSGDDADRVVTIGNSSLIINYVIEKYNLVDRYKVNRDDKYYYITTTGIFKNNYIIAEDDRSAITVTIYDKDADTAAIIANDIVNQIDLCNRKPLIESTAKQLDKFKSDLHVKYATLDSLSKVSSTNTKKLNDSEKDMVSLEMIDTYSDMKEAETRLSLLEQDFKTLHIIEKAAPIIKKARPIRWLVVSVFVIGTLFLYIIGLILIEQYQKNIKNAL
;
A
#
# COMPACT_ATOMS: atom_id res chain seq x y z
N MET A 1 48.90 -26.92 8.55
CA MET A 1 49.05 -25.61 7.88
C MET A 1 48.37 -24.59 8.76
N ASP A 2 49.16 -23.77 9.46
CA ASP A 2 48.61 -22.79 10.41
C ASP A 2 47.74 -21.75 9.70
N GLN A 3 46.47 -21.65 10.08
CA GLN A 3 45.55 -20.66 9.55
C GLN A 3 46.06 -19.21 9.72
N ASN A 4 46.84 -18.95 10.75
CA ASN A 4 47.47 -17.65 11.03
C ASN A 4 48.54 -17.26 9.99
N SER A 5 49.20 -18.21 9.34
CA SER A 5 50.22 -17.93 8.32
C SER A 5 49.64 -17.40 7.00
N GLY A 6 48.43 -17.84 6.65
CA GLY A 6 47.74 -17.38 5.45
C GLY A 6 47.25 -15.91 5.53
N LEU A 7 46.72 -15.53 6.68
CA LEU A 7 46.16 -14.16 6.89
C LEU A 7 47.30 -13.13 6.98
N LEU A 8 48.38 -13.44 7.72
CA LEU A 8 49.56 -12.60 7.80
C LEU A 8 50.26 -12.43 6.45
N TYR A 9 50.24 -13.47 5.62
CA TYR A 9 50.74 -13.41 4.26
C TYR A 9 49.94 -12.46 3.39
N LEU A 10 48.60 -12.53 3.43
CA LEU A 10 47.73 -11.63 2.69
C LEU A 10 47.92 -10.17 3.10
N ILE A 11 48.01 -9.89 4.40
CA ILE A 11 48.28 -8.54 4.92
C ILE A 11 49.59 -8.01 4.37
N LYS A 12 50.67 -8.82 4.40
CA LYS A 12 51.99 -8.45 3.88
C LYS A 12 51.99 -8.19 2.37
N LEU A 13 51.23 -8.98 1.61
CA LEU A 13 51.01 -8.81 0.18
C LEU A 13 50.34 -7.46 -0.14
N VAL A 14 49.22 -7.17 0.53
CA VAL A 14 48.48 -5.93 0.36
C VAL A 14 49.35 -4.72 0.74
N LEU A 15 50.07 -4.77 1.85
CA LEU A 15 50.98 -3.72 2.28
C LEU A 15 52.15 -3.50 1.33
N SER A 16 52.67 -4.54 0.69
CA SER A 16 53.73 -4.41 -0.31
C SER A 16 53.29 -3.64 -1.55
N LYS A 17 51.99 -3.69 -1.88
CA LYS A 17 51.35 -3.00 -3.03
C LYS A 17 50.59 -1.73 -2.66
N LYS A 18 50.88 -1.13 -1.48
CA LYS A 18 50.18 0.06 -0.96
C LYS A 18 50.06 1.24 -1.94
N LYS A 19 51.09 1.51 -2.75
CA LYS A 19 51.03 2.59 -3.77
C LYS A 19 49.97 2.29 -4.85
N GLN A 20 49.91 1.06 -5.33
CA GLN A 20 48.91 0.63 -6.32
C GLN A 20 47.52 0.68 -5.74
N LEU A 21 47.33 0.28 -4.49
CA LEU A 21 46.08 0.30 -3.77
C LEU A 21 45.54 1.74 -3.62
N ILE A 22 46.40 2.70 -3.25
CA ILE A 22 46.03 4.14 -3.18
C ILE A 22 45.60 4.66 -4.55
N ILE A 23 46.36 4.38 -5.60
CA ILE A 23 46.02 4.81 -6.95
C ILE A 23 44.66 4.27 -7.40
N ILE A 24 44.40 2.98 -7.17
CA ILE A 24 43.14 2.35 -7.53
C ILE A 24 41.99 2.93 -6.72
N THR A 25 42.17 3.19 -5.42
CA THR A 25 41.17 3.83 -4.56
C THR A 25 40.79 5.22 -5.09
N VAL A 26 41.76 6.02 -5.49
CA VAL A 26 41.55 7.36 -6.05
C VAL A 26 40.78 7.28 -7.39
N ILE A 27 41.21 6.38 -8.28
CA ILE A 27 40.52 6.17 -9.57
C ILE A 27 39.09 5.69 -9.36
N ALA A 28 38.89 4.74 -8.45
CA ALA A 28 37.56 4.24 -8.10
C ALA A 28 36.68 5.34 -7.49
N GLY A 29 37.23 6.20 -6.64
CA GLY A 29 36.53 7.35 -6.07
C GLY A 29 36.07 8.34 -7.13
N ILE A 30 36.92 8.67 -8.09
CA ILE A 30 36.59 9.56 -9.22
C ILE A 30 35.51 8.91 -10.09
N ALA A 31 35.68 7.66 -10.49
CA ALA A 31 34.73 6.94 -11.33
C ALA A 31 33.37 6.76 -10.61
N GLY A 32 33.37 6.40 -9.33
CA GLY A 32 32.17 6.30 -8.50
C GLY A 32 31.44 7.63 -8.35
N THR A 33 32.18 8.74 -8.23
CA THR A 33 31.60 10.10 -8.19
C THR A 33 30.91 10.44 -9.51
N VAL A 34 31.58 10.24 -10.64
CA VAL A 34 31.01 10.46 -11.96
C VAL A 34 29.70 9.63 -12.12
N LEU A 35 29.74 8.35 -11.77
CA LEU A 35 28.58 7.46 -11.82
C LEU A 35 27.44 7.98 -10.94
N ALA A 36 27.73 8.43 -9.71
CA ALA A 36 26.72 8.95 -8.78
C ALA A 36 26.02 10.23 -9.29
N PHE A 37 26.69 11.02 -10.13
CA PHE A 37 26.10 12.23 -10.75
C PHE A 37 25.34 11.92 -12.04
N LEU A 38 25.63 10.83 -12.74
CA LEU A 38 24.90 10.37 -13.92
C LEU A 38 23.53 9.72 -13.57
N LEU A 39 23.38 9.21 -12.35
CA LEU A 39 22.13 8.60 -11.91
C LEU A 39 21.01 9.63 -11.79
N PRO A 40 19.77 9.30 -12.22
CA PRO A 40 18.63 10.21 -12.12
C PRO A 40 18.28 10.51 -10.66
N VAL A 41 17.94 11.77 -10.42
CA VAL A 41 17.50 12.24 -9.10
C VAL A 41 16.02 11.95 -8.92
N TYR A 42 15.64 11.48 -7.74
CA TYR A 42 14.25 11.29 -7.32
C TYR A 42 13.95 12.12 -6.09
N TYR A 43 12.75 12.68 -6.06
CA TYR A 43 12.16 13.39 -4.94
C TYR A 43 11.17 12.46 -4.24
N LYS A 44 11.07 12.59 -2.92
CA LYS A 44 10.16 11.80 -2.09
C LYS A 44 9.01 12.68 -1.64
N SER A 45 7.78 12.22 -1.84
CA SER A 45 6.60 12.80 -1.22
C SER A 45 5.83 11.74 -0.44
N THR A 46 5.24 12.15 0.68
CA THR A 46 4.63 11.21 1.64
C THR A 46 3.30 11.78 2.12
N SER A 47 2.26 10.95 2.17
CA SER A 47 0.99 11.22 2.81
C SER A 47 0.79 10.27 3.98
N ILE A 48 0.23 10.76 5.10
CA ILE A 48 -0.01 9.99 6.33
C ILE A 48 -1.48 10.09 6.68
N PHE A 49 -2.11 8.95 7.00
CA PHE A 49 -3.52 8.88 7.34
C PHE A 49 -3.83 7.68 8.23
N TYR A 50 -4.98 7.72 8.90
CA TYR A 50 -5.57 6.59 9.62
C TYR A 50 -6.84 6.11 8.94
N PRO A 51 -7.14 4.80 8.92
CA PRO A 51 -8.47 4.33 8.59
C PRO A 51 -9.44 4.73 9.70
N TYR A 52 -10.68 5.08 9.33
CA TYR A 52 -11.76 5.17 10.32
C TYR A 52 -12.24 3.77 10.70
N SER A 53 -12.67 3.63 11.97
CA SER A 53 -13.34 2.41 12.40
C SER A 53 -14.67 2.23 11.65
N PRO A 54 -15.03 1.01 11.21
CA PRO A 54 -16.34 0.74 10.64
C PRO A 54 -17.52 1.14 11.54
N LYS A 55 -17.32 1.14 12.85
CA LYS A 55 -18.29 1.61 13.84
C LYS A 55 -18.65 3.09 13.69
N THR A 56 -17.74 3.90 13.16
CA THR A 56 -17.93 5.36 13.01
C THR A 56 -19.06 5.72 12.05
N TYR A 57 -19.39 4.86 11.09
CA TYR A 57 -20.47 5.06 10.12
C TYR A 57 -21.62 4.06 10.27
N ASP A 58 -21.71 3.39 11.40
CA ASP A 58 -22.84 2.52 11.73
C ASP A 58 -23.80 3.26 12.69
N PRO A 59 -25.04 3.58 12.28
CA PRO A 59 -26.00 4.31 13.10
C PRO A 59 -26.25 3.70 14.48
N ARG A 60 -26.15 2.37 14.60
CA ARG A 60 -26.31 1.65 15.89
C ARG A 60 -25.32 2.08 16.94
N TYR A 61 -24.08 2.39 16.51
CA TYR A 61 -23.03 2.88 17.41
C TYR A 61 -23.08 4.40 17.59
N MET A 62 -23.53 5.14 16.56
CA MET A 62 -23.62 6.61 16.65
C MET A 62 -24.67 7.09 17.65
N PHE A 63 -25.74 6.30 17.86
CA PHE A 63 -26.87 6.66 18.73
C PHE A 63 -27.00 5.74 19.95
N SER A 64 -26.04 4.85 20.20
CA SER A 64 -26.04 4.01 21.39
C SER A 64 -25.37 4.73 22.57
N ASP A 65 -25.93 4.60 23.78
CA ASP A 65 -25.31 5.04 25.04
C ASP A 65 -24.09 4.16 25.43
N ALA A 66 -23.73 3.17 24.62
CA ALA A 66 -22.55 2.35 24.81
C ALA A 66 -21.29 3.17 24.46
N GLY A 67 -20.77 3.87 25.46
CA GLY A 67 -19.55 4.69 25.40
C GLY A 67 -18.42 4.04 24.62
N ASP A 68 -17.42 4.71 24.22
CA ASP A 68 -16.25 4.31 23.45
C ASP A 68 -16.50 3.96 21.98
N ILE A 69 -16.87 4.99 21.21
CA ILE A 69 -16.71 4.94 19.76
C ILE A 69 -15.20 5.08 19.47
N GLU A 70 -14.54 3.98 19.14
CA GLU A 70 -13.21 4.04 18.57
C GLU A 70 -13.29 4.77 17.22
N LEU A 71 -12.82 6.01 17.18
CA LEU A 71 -12.85 6.83 15.97
C LEU A 71 -11.95 6.24 14.88
N PHE A 72 -10.78 5.77 15.26
CA PHE A 72 -9.80 5.18 14.34
C PHE A 72 -9.92 3.66 14.31
N GLY A 73 -9.65 3.09 13.12
CA GLY A 73 -9.68 1.65 12.90
C GLY A 73 -8.54 0.93 13.63
N SER A 74 -8.76 -0.34 13.88
CA SER A 74 -7.76 -1.27 14.43
C SER A 74 -6.68 -1.62 13.39
N GLY A 75 -5.67 -2.42 13.80
CA GLY A 75 -4.67 -2.97 12.89
C GLY A 75 -5.29 -3.76 11.72
N ASP A 76 -6.36 -4.50 11.94
CA ASP A 76 -7.09 -5.22 10.86
C ASP A 76 -7.66 -4.26 9.81
N ASP A 77 -8.11 -3.07 10.21
CA ASP A 77 -8.59 -2.03 9.29
C ASP A 77 -7.43 -1.41 8.52
N ALA A 78 -6.28 -1.21 9.16
CA ALA A 78 -5.07 -0.73 8.52
C ALA A 78 -4.52 -1.76 7.52
N ASP A 79 -4.45 -3.04 7.90
CA ASP A 79 -4.03 -4.14 7.02
C ASP A 79 -4.92 -4.23 5.77
N ARG A 80 -6.23 -4.08 5.92
CA ARG A 80 -7.18 -4.03 4.79
C ARG A 80 -6.84 -2.88 3.84
N VAL A 81 -6.60 -1.70 4.37
CA VAL A 81 -6.27 -0.50 3.58
C VAL A 81 -4.92 -0.64 2.88
N VAL A 82 -3.90 -1.18 3.55
CA VAL A 82 -2.60 -1.50 2.96
C VAL A 82 -2.75 -2.54 1.84
N THR A 83 -3.60 -3.54 2.03
CA THR A 83 -3.90 -4.56 1.01
C THR A 83 -4.55 -3.93 -0.22
N ILE A 84 -5.53 -3.03 -0.04
CA ILE A 84 -6.16 -2.27 -1.13
C ILE A 84 -5.08 -1.46 -1.87
N GLY A 85 -4.23 -0.73 -1.15
CA GLY A 85 -3.16 0.09 -1.72
C GLY A 85 -2.15 -0.70 -2.56
N ASN A 86 -1.84 -1.93 -2.15
CA ASN A 86 -0.96 -2.84 -2.89
C ASN A 86 -1.64 -3.61 -4.03
N SER A 87 -2.97 -3.47 -4.17
CA SER A 87 -3.73 -4.20 -5.18
C SER A 87 -3.40 -3.75 -6.60
N SER A 88 -3.62 -4.64 -7.56
CA SER A 88 -3.50 -4.32 -8.99
C SER A 88 -4.46 -3.19 -9.41
N LEU A 89 -5.58 -3.03 -8.71
CA LEU A 89 -6.56 -1.99 -8.98
C LEU A 89 -5.95 -0.59 -8.81
N ILE A 90 -5.27 -0.33 -7.69
CA ILE A 90 -4.59 0.95 -7.43
C ILE A 90 -3.41 1.14 -8.37
N ILE A 91 -2.60 0.09 -8.56
CA ILE A 91 -1.41 0.15 -9.40
C ILE A 91 -1.78 0.46 -10.85
N ASN A 92 -2.78 -0.25 -11.41
CA ASN A 92 -3.25 -0.03 -12.78
C ASN A 92 -3.84 1.37 -12.95
N TYR A 93 -4.66 1.82 -11.98
CA TYR A 93 -5.22 3.17 -11.99
C TYR A 93 -4.11 4.24 -12.12
N VAL A 94 -3.04 4.13 -11.33
CA VAL A 94 -1.94 5.10 -11.38
C VAL A 94 -1.17 5.01 -12.69
N ILE A 95 -0.86 3.79 -13.16
CA ILE A 95 -0.15 3.58 -14.42
C ILE A 95 -0.91 4.21 -15.59
N GLU A 96 -2.22 4.03 -15.66
CA GLU A 96 -3.07 4.54 -16.72
C GLU A 96 -3.27 6.06 -16.61
N LYS A 97 -3.68 6.55 -15.43
CA LYS A 97 -3.99 7.97 -15.21
C LYS A 97 -2.78 8.88 -15.47
N TYR A 98 -1.60 8.46 -15.04
CA TYR A 98 -0.38 9.25 -15.18
C TYR A 98 0.48 8.86 -16.40
N ASN A 99 -0.04 7.96 -17.25
CA ASN A 99 0.66 7.47 -18.44
C ASN A 99 2.11 7.06 -18.14
N LEU A 100 2.29 6.22 -17.10
CA LEU A 100 3.61 5.86 -16.60
C LEU A 100 4.45 5.08 -17.61
N VAL A 101 3.84 4.42 -18.59
CA VAL A 101 4.55 3.73 -19.68
C VAL A 101 5.45 4.72 -20.43
N ASP A 102 4.88 5.84 -20.87
CA ASP A 102 5.62 6.87 -21.61
C ASP A 102 6.54 7.68 -20.69
N ARG A 103 6.09 7.94 -19.45
CA ARG A 103 6.88 8.66 -18.45
C ARG A 103 8.16 7.91 -18.07
N TYR A 104 8.11 6.58 -17.99
CA TYR A 104 9.26 5.72 -17.72
C TYR A 104 10.02 5.35 -18.99
N LYS A 105 9.55 5.80 -20.17
CA LYS A 105 10.14 5.49 -21.49
C LYS A 105 10.23 3.99 -21.76
N VAL A 106 9.20 3.24 -21.33
CA VAL A 106 9.11 1.80 -21.61
C VAL A 106 8.63 1.62 -23.05
N ASN A 107 9.31 0.75 -23.80
CA ASN A 107 8.91 0.46 -25.18
C ASN A 107 7.58 -0.29 -25.19
N ARG A 108 6.55 0.27 -25.85
CA ARG A 108 5.22 -0.33 -25.98
C ARG A 108 5.17 -1.55 -26.90
N ASP A 109 6.15 -1.70 -27.78
CA ASP A 109 6.25 -2.85 -28.69
C ASP A 109 6.77 -4.11 -27.96
N ASP A 110 7.32 -3.96 -26.76
CA ASP A 110 7.71 -5.08 -25.92
C ASP A 110 6.46 -5.78 -25.36
N LYS A 111 6.36 -7.08 -25.56
CA LYS A 111 5.27 -7.92 -25.00
C LYS A 111 5.07 -7.72 -23.47
N TYR A 112 6.12 -7.39 -22.77
CA TYR A 112 6.13 -7.26 -21.31
C TYR A 112 6.14 -5.82 -20.83
N TYR A 113 5.84 -4.83 -21.69
CA TYR A 113 5.89 -3.41 -21.36
C TYR A 113 5.13 -3.06 -20.08
N TYR A 114 3.97 -3.66 -19.87
CA TYR A 114 3.12 -3.40 -18.70
C TYR A 114 3.71 -3.96 -17.41
N ILE A 115 4.28 -5.17 -17.45
CA ILE A 115 4.97 -5.81 -16.31
C ILE A 115 6.20 -4.97 -15.93
N THR A 116 6.96 -4.54 -16.91
CA THR A 116 8.14 -3.67 -16.73
C THR A 116 7.74 -2.35 -16.07
N THR A 117 6.69 -1.69 -16.57
CA THR A 117 6.17 -0.45 -16.01
C THR A 117 5.71 -0.63 -14.57
N THR A 118 4.97 -1.70 -14.30
CA THR A 118 4.50 -2.07 -12.95
C THR A 118 5.68 -2.29 -12.00
N GLY A 119 6.73 -2.97 -12.45
CA GLY A 119 7.94 -3.19 -11.66
C GLY A 119 8.66 -1.89 -11.33
N ILE A 120 8.81 -0.98 -12.29
CA ILE A 120 9.41 0.35 -12.06
C ILE A 120 8.56 1.16 -11.07
N PHE A 121 7.23 1.15 -11.22
CA PHE A 121 6.32 1.86 -10.31
C PHE A 121 6.41 1.31 -8.89
N LYS A 122 6.35 -0.01 -8.70
CA LYS A 122 6.46 -0.66 -7.39
C LYS A 122 7.78 -0.36 -6.67
N ASN A 123 8.88 -0.17 -7.39
CA ASN A 123 10.14 0.26 -6.79
C ASN A 123 10.13 1.73 -6.31
N ASN A 124 9.18 2.52 -6.81
CA ASN A 124 9.02 3.94 -6.48
C ASN A 124 7.77 4.22 -5.63
N TYR A 125 7.00 3.20 -5.28
CA TYR A 125 5.80 3.26 -4.47
C TYR A 125 5.96 2.40 -3.22
N ILE A 126 5.66 2.96 -2.06
CA ILE A 126 5.67 2.26 -0.79
C ILE A 126 4.40 2.64 -0.04
N ILE A 127 3.64 1.65 0.39
CA ILE A 127 2.58 1.80 1.37
C ILE A 127 2.92 0.90 2.55
N ALA A 128 2.91 1.47 3.75
CA ALA A 128 3.25 0.76 4.98
C ALA A 128 2.46 1.31 6.16
N GLU A 129 2.12 0.42 7.08
CA GLU A 129 1.58 0.73 8.39
C GLU A 129 2.73 0.91 9.39
N ASP A 130 2.57 1.81 10.34
CA ASP A 130 3.45 1.94 11.50
C ASP A 130 2.90 1.19 12.72
N ASP A 131 3.68 1.14 13.82
CA ASP A 131 3.30 0.46 15.07
C ASP A 131 2.04 1.05 15.74
N ARG A 132 1.50 2.15 15.22
CA ARG A 132 0.30 2.85 15.73
C ARG A 132 -0.86 2.83 14.76
N SER A 133 -0.82 1.94 13.78
CA SER A 133 -1.82 1.81 12.71
C SER A 133 -1.97 3.06 11.82
N ALA A 134 -1.00 3.98 11.84
CA ALA A 134 -0.91 5.04 10.85
C ALA A 134 -0.36 4.47 9.54
N ILE A 135 -1.02 4.80 8.44
CA ILE A 135 -0.62 4.34 7.12
C ILE A 135 0.10 5.47 6.40
N THR A 136 1.24 5.11 5.83
CA THR A 136 2.11 6.02 5.09
C THR A 136 2.15 5.60 3.63
N VAL A 137 1.75 6.50 2.73
CA VAL A 137 1.93 6.36 1.27
C VAL A 137 3.10 7.23 0.84
N THR A 138 4.13 6.61 0.28
CA THR A 138 5.34 7.27 -0.20
C THR A 138 5.53 7.04 -1.69
N ILE A 139 5.75 8.12 -2.43
CA ILE A 139 6.07 8.11 -3.85
C ILE A 139 7.44 8.75 -4.08
N TYR A 140 8.23 8.11 -4.95
CA TYR A 140 9.47 8.64 -5.49
C TYR A 140 9.28 8.96 -6.97
N ASP A 141 9.48 10.21 -7.36
CA ASP A 141 9.40 10.63 -8.76
C ASP A 141 10.52 11.60 -9.10
N LYS A 142 10.82 11.75 -10.39
CA LYS A 142 11.81 12.73 -10.90
C LYS A 142 11.34 14.17 -10.77
N ASP A 143 10.05 14.36 -10.57
CA ASP A 143 9.41 15.64 -10.35
C ASP A 143 8.71 15.63 -8.98
N ALA A 144 9.01 16.63 -8.14
CA ALA A 144 8.51 16.71 -6.77
C ALA A 144 6.98 16.96 -6.70
N ASP A 145 6.47 17.79 -7.63
CA ASP A 145 5.05 18.10 -7.71
C ASP A 145 4.24 16.84 -8.09
N THR A 146 4.72 16.14 -9.10
CA THR A 146 4.10 14.88 -9.55
C THR A 146 4.13 13.81 -8.44
N ALA A 147 5.23 13.69 -7.68
CA ALA A 147 5.30 12.76 -6.55
C ALA A 147 4.20 13.06 -5.53
N ALA A 148 3.97 14.33 -5.20
CA ALA A 148 2.94 14.74 -4.25
C ALA A 148 1.52 14.50 -4.79
N ILE A 149 1.29 14.82 -6.06
CA ILE A 149 -0.02 14.62 -6.71
C ILE A 149 -0.37 13.12 -6.74
N ILE A 150 0.55 12.27 -7.17
CA ILE A 150 0.32 10.82 -7.23
C ILE A 150 0.06 10.25 -5.82
N ALA A 151 0.84 10.67 -4.81
CA ALA A 151 0.66 10.18 -3.44
C ALA A 151 -0.73 10.52 -2.88
N ASN A 152 -1.18 11.78 -3.05
CA ASN A 152 -2.51 12.21 -2.61
C ASN A 152 -3.63 11.52 -3.38
N ASP A 153 -3.44 11.31 -4.67
CA ASP A 153 -4.43 10.67 -5.53
C ASP A 153 -4.59 9.18 -5.20
N ILE A 154 -3.50 8.49 -4.88
CA ILE A 154 -3.55 7.11 -4.36
C ILE A 154 -4.38 7.03 -3.09
N VAL A 155 -4.18 7.94 -2.13
CA VAL A 155 -4.96 7.98 -0.88
C VAL A 155 -6.45 8.18 -1.18
N ASN A 156 -6.80 9.10 -2.09
CA ASN A 156 -8.19 9.29 -2.51
C ASN A 156 -8.76 8.05 -3.19
N GLN A 157 -7.97 7.37 -4.04
CA GLN A 157 -8.43 6.16 -4.73
C GLN A 157 -8.60 4.98 -3.76
N ILE A 158 -7.75 4.86 -2.76
CA ILE A 158 -7.91 3.88 -1.68
C ILE A 158 -9.21 4.15 -0.92
N ASP A 159 -9.50 5.40 -0.56
CA ASP A 159 -10.74 5.78 0.11
C ASP A 159 -11.98 5.35 -0.71
N LEU A 160 -11.98 5.63 -2.01
CA LEU A 160 -13.06 5.21 -2.92
C LEU A 160 -13.21 3.68 -2.97
N CYS A 161 -12.10 2.95 -3.07
CA CYS A 161 -12.10 1.49 -3.10
C CYS A 161 -12.56 0.88 -1.78
N ASN A 162 -12.22 1.49 -0.66
CA ASN A 162 -12.66 1.05 0.67
C ASN A 162 -14.14 1.32 0.90
N ARG A 163 -14.67 2.45 0.41
CA ARG A 163 -16.06 2.88 0.56
C ARG A 163 -17.04 2.10 -0.33
N LYS A 164 -16.66 1.79 -1.57
CA LYS A 164 -17.55 1.18 -2.56
C LYS A 164 -18.22 -0.12 -2.10
N PRO A 165 -17.51 -1.12 -1.53
CA PRO A 165 -18.15 -2.35 -1.03
C PRO A 165 -19.14 -2.09 0.11
N LEU A 166 -18.91 -1.07 0.93
CA LEU A 166 -19.81 -0.69 2.03
C LEU A 166 -21.12 -0.14 1.48
N ILE A 167 -21.07 0.74 0.48
CA ILE A 167 -22.26 1.26 -0.22
C ILE A 167 -23.02 0.11 -0.86
N GLU A 168 -22.35 -0.73 -1.65
CA GLU A 168 -23.00 -1.86 -2.34
C GLU A 168 -23.64 -2.86 -1.37
N SER A 169 -22.96 -3.19 -0.27
CA SER A 169 -23.49 -4.08 0.76
C SER A 169 -24.71 -3.49 1.44
N THR A 170 -24.64 -2.21 1.83
CA THR A 170 -25.76 -1.51 2.49
C THR A 170 -26.97 -1.37 1.57
N ALA A 171 -26.74 -1.06 0.28
CA ALA A 171 -27.81 -1.00 -0.71
C ALA A 171 -28.52 -2.35 -0.89
N LYS A 172 -27.77 -3.44 -0.97
CA LYS A 172 -28.34 -4.81 -1.03
C LYS A 172 -29.14 -5.18 0.22
N GLN A 173 -28.68 -4.77 1.41
CA GLN A 173 -29.42 -4.98 2.66
C GLN A 173 -30.73 -4.19 2.65
N LEU A 174 -30.70 -2.94 2.19
CA LEU A 174 -31.87 -2.09 2.06
C LEU A 174 -32.92 -2.70 1.12
N ASP A 175 -32.48 -3.19 -0.04
CA ASP A 175 -33.38 -3.86 -1.01
C ASP A 175 -34.01 -5.12 -0.40
N LYS A 176 -33.24 -5.89 0.37
CA LYS A 176 -33.77 -7.05 1.10
C LYS A 176 -34.83 -6.65 2.10
N PHE A 177 -34.58 -5.65 2.95
CA PHE A 177 -35.56 -5.19 3.93
C PHE A 177 -36.86 -4.68 3.27
N LYS A 178 -36.76 -3.96 2.14
CA LYS A 178 -37.91 -3.53 1.34
C LYS A 178 -38.71 -4.71 0.83
N SER A 179 -38.03 -5.74 0.30
CA SER A 179 -38.68 -6.97 -0.16
C SER A 179 -39.38 -7.73 1.00
N ASP A 180 -38.70 -7.87 2.14
CA ASP A 180 -39.26 -8.55 3.32
C ASP A 180 -40.48 -7.82 3.86
N LEU A 181 -40.49 -6.47 3.93
CA LEU A 181 -41.64 -5.68 4.27
C LEU A 181 -42.82 -5.91 3.32
N HIS A 182 -42.57 -5.96 2.02
CA HIS A 182 -43.62 -6.20 1.02
C HIS A 182 -44.29 -7.58 1.23
N VAL A 183 -43.47 -8.62 1.49
CA VAL A 183 -44.01 -9.96 1.80
C VAL A 183 -44.83 -9.96 3.07
N LYS A 184 -44.37 -9.29 4.16
CA LYS A 184 -45.08 -9.19 5.43
C LYS A 184 -46.41 -8.43 5.28
N TYR A 185 -46.45 -7.35 4.50
CA TYR A 185 -47.70 -6.65 4.15
C TYR A 185 -48.67 -7.57 3.43
N ALA A 186 -48.23 -8.33 2.43
CA ALA A 186 -49.08 -9.26 1.70
C ALA A 186 -49.63 -10.37 2.64
N THR A 187 -48.81 -10.85 3.59
CA THR A 187 -49.22 -11.84 4.60
C THR A 187 -50.31 -11.26 5.53
N LEU A 188 -50.10 -10.05 6.03
CA LEU A 188 -51.08 -9.36 6.86
C LEU A 188 -52.44 -9.14 6.13
N ASP A 189 -52.39 -8.73 4.87
CA ASP A 189 -53.59 -8.56 4.05
C ASP A 189 -54.31 -9.89 3.85
N SER A 190 -53.60 -10.98 3.60
CA SER A 190 -54.16 -12.33 3.48
C SER A 190 -54.81 -12.80 4.80
N LEU A 191 -54.16 -12.62 5.95
CA LEU A 191 -54.68 -12.95 7.28
C LEU A 191 -55.92 -12.11 7.63
N SER A 192 -55.98 -10.84 7.17
CA SER A 192 -57.15 -9.98 7.38
C SER A 192 -58.35 -10.46 6.61
N LYS A 193 -58.19 -11.02 5.41
CA LYS A 193 -59.28 -11.55 4.57
C LYS A 193 -59.80 -12.90 5.05
N VAL A 194 -59.00 -13.72 5.71
CA VAL A 194 -59.41 -15.04 6.24
C VAL A 194 -60.18 -14.93 7.56
N SER A 195 -60.17 -13.79 8.22
CA SER A 195 -60.75 -13.55 9.56
C SER A 195 -62.27 -13.66 9.66
N SER A 196 -62.97 -14.10 8.61
CA SER A 196 -64.45 -14.17 8.61
C SER A 196 -65.05 -15.50 9.06
N THR A 197 -64.25 -16.52 9.43
CA THR A 197 -64.75 -17.84 9.84
C THR A 197 -63.98 -18.40 11.05
N ASN A 198 -64.67 -18.62 12.17
CA ASN A 198 -64.39 -19.43 13.40
C ASN A 198 -62.95 -19.59 13.96
N THR A 199 -61.92 -19.02 13.42
CA THR A 199 -60.51 -19.07 13.88
C THR A 199 -59.97 -17.76 14.42
N LYS A 200 -60.85 -16.87 14.89
CA LYS A 200 -60.56 -15.49 15.23
C LYS A 200 -59.37 -15.32 16.22
N LYS A 201 -59.26 -16.14 17.24
CA LYS A 201 -58.18 -15.98 18.23
C LYS A 201 -56.79 -16.37 17.74
N LEU A 202 -56.66 -17.40 16.89
CA LEU A 202 -55.36 -17.82 16.33
C LEU A 202 -54.83 -16.79 15.30
N ASN A 203 -55.75 -16.31 14.45
CA ASN A 203 -55.41 -15.27 13.43
C ASN A 203 -55.08 -13.94 14.07
N ASP A 204 -55.61 -13.56 15.20
CA ASP A 204 -55.26 -12.29 15.87
C ASP A 204 -53.86 -12.38 16.48
N SER A 205 -53.46 -13.53 17.06
CA SER A 205 -52.11 -13.73 17.56
C SER A 205 -51.04 -13.74 16.44
N GLU A 206 -51.37 -14.35 15.29
CA GLU A 206 -50.48 -14.31 14.11
C GLU A 206 -50.35 -12.91 13.51
N LYS A 207 -51.45 -12.12 13.47
CA LYS A 207 -51.42 -10.75 13.04
C LYS A 207 -50.54 -9.87 13.93
N ASP A 208 -50.68 -10.04 15.26
CA ASP A 208 -49.87 -9.31 16.22
C ASP A 208 -48.38 -9.63 16.05
N MET A 209 -48.01 -10.92 15.86
CA MET A 209 -46.64 -11.34 15.58
C MET A 209 -46.10 -10.73 14.29
N VAL A 210 -46.82 -10.83 13.18
CA VAL A 210 -46.42 -10.25 11.89
C VAL A 210 -46.27 -8.75 11.99
N SER A 211 -47.17 -8.08 12.76
CA SER A 211 -47.10 -6.63 12.98
C SER A 211 -45.85 -6.21 13.74
N LEU A 212 -45.45 -6.95 14.79
CA LEU A 212 -44.22 -6.71 15.55
C LEU A 212 -42.99 -6.90 14.66
N GLU A 213 -42.93 -8.01 13.91
CA GLU A 213 -41.83 -8.27 12.97
C GLU A 213 -41.74 -7.19 11.85
N MET A 214 -42.90 -6.61 11.46
CA MET A 214 -42.88 -5.51 10.51
C MET A 214 -42.27 -4.23 11.10
N ILE A 215 -42.58 -3.92 12.36
CA ILE A 215 -41.98 -2.77 13.06
C ILE A 215 -40.48 -2.91 13.13
N ASP A 216 -39.98 -4.10 13.51
CA ASP A 216 -38.55 -4.39 13.58
C ASP A 216 -37.88 -4.25 12.18
N THR A 217 -38.48 -4.87 11.16
CA THR A 217 -37.98 -4.78 9.78
C THR A 217 -38.00 -3.35 9.24
N TYR A 218 -39.01 -2.55 9.60
CA TYR A 218 -39.06 -1.15 9.23
C TYR A 218 -37.96 -0.33 9.93
N SER A 219 -37.71 -0.62 11.20
CA SER A 219 -36.58 -0.01 11.94
C SER A 219 -35.24 -0.29 11.26
N ASP A 220 -34.96 -1.58 10.94
CA ASP A 220 -33.75 -2.01 10.26
C ASP A 220 -33.62 -1.34 8.87
N MET A 221 -34.73 -1.23 8.15
CA MET A 221 -34.76 -0.53 6.85
C MET A 221 -34.38 0.94 7.01
N LYS A 222 -34.92 1.64 8.00
CA LYS A 222 -34.63 3.05 8.26
C LYS A 222 -33.18 3.25 8.67
N GLU A 223 -32.62 2.33 9.45
CA GLU A 223 -31.21 2.31 9.80
C GLU A 223 -30.33 2.15 8.54
N ALA A 224 -30.64 1.18 7.67
CA ALA A 224 -29.93 0.97 6.42
C ALA A 224 -30.03 2.17 5.47
N GLU A 225 -31.19 2.83 5.36
CA GLU A 225 -31.36 4.09 4.60
C GLU A 225 -30.47 5.20 5.14
N THR A 226 -30.43 5.38 6.46
CA THR A 226 -29.58 6.39 7.10
C THR A 226 -28.11 6.12 6.85
N ARG A 227 -27.70 4.87 7.02
CA ARG A 227 -26.32 4.45 6.75
C ARG A 227 -25.91 4.65 5.29
N LEU A 228 -26.79 4.29 4.35
CA LEU A 228 -26.55 4.49 2.92
C LEU A 228 -26.39 5.98 2.60
N SER A 229 -27.29 6.82 3.12
CA SER A 229 -27.21 8.27 2.95
C SER A 229 -25.92 8.87 3.48
N LEU A 230 -25.43 8.41 4.63
CA LEU A 230 -24.13 8.84 5.19
C LEU A 230 -22.95 8.42 4.31
N LEU A 231 -22.98 7.19 3.79
CA LEU A 231 -21.91 6.66 2.94
C LEU A 231 -21.87 7.34 1.56
N GLU A 232 -23.03 7.77 1.03
CA GLU A 232 -23.15 8.46 -0.25
C GLU A 232 -22.76 9.95 -0.16
N GLN A 233 -22.99 10.60 0.99
CA GLN A 233 -22.74 12.02 1.25
C GLN A 233 -21.25 12.31 1.51
N ASP A 234 -20.34 11.98 0.60
CA ASP A 234 -18.89 12.30 0.68
C ASP A 234 -18.20 11.91 2.01
N PHE A 235 -18.74 10.88 2.68
CA PHE A 235 -18.12 10.34 3.89
C PHE A 235 -16.74 9.77 3.55
N LYS A 236 -15.72 10.19 4.30
CA LYS A 236 -14.36 9.67 4.15
C LYS A 236 -14.16 8.45 5.06
N THR A 237 -13.60 7.38 4.50
CA THR A 237 -13.20 6.20 5.28
C THR A 237 -11.77 6.31 5.82
N LEU A 238 -11.06 7.37 5.42
CA LEU A 238 -9.69 7.66 5.80
C LEU A 238 -9.58 9.06 6.40
N HIS A 239 -8.92 9.18 7.56
CA HIS A 239 -8.57 10.44 8.20
C HIS A 239 -7.17 10.86 7.80
N ILE A 240 -7.05 11.86 6.93
CA ILE A 240 -5.76 12.35 6.44
C ILE A 240 -5.14 13.28 7.48
N ILE A 241 -3.99 12.87 8.05
CA ILE A 241 -3.21 13.66 8.99
C ILE A 241 -2.29 14.61 8.25
N GLU A 242 -1.57 14.08 7.25
CA GLU A 242 -0.64 14.85 6.45
C GLU A 242 -0.85 14.54 4.96
N LYS A 243 -1.16 15.58 4.20
CA LYS A 243 -1.19 15.49 2.74
C LYS A 243 0.22 15.54 2.20
N ALA A 244 0.47 14.74 1.17
CA ALA A 244 1.72 14.80 0.44
C ALA A 244 1.95 16.20 -0.13
N ALA A 245 3.12 16.76 0.14
CA ALA A 245 3.56 18.06 -0.37
C ALA A 245 4.82 17.89 -1.23
N PRO A 246 5.06 18.77 -2.21
CA PRO A 246 6.27 18.75 -3.02
C PRO A 246 7.49 19.05 -2.15
N ILE A 247 8.39 18.09 -1.99
CA ILE A 247 9.62 18.24 -1.22
C ILE A 247 10.79 18.35 -2.21
N ILE A 248 11.40 19.52 -2.30
CA ILE A 248 12.51 19.80 -3.23
C ILE A 248 13.81 19.09 -2.82
N LYS A 249 13.86 18.50 -1.63
CA LYS A 249 15.03 17.75 -1.14
C LYS A 249 15.17 16.44 -1.91
N LYS A 250 16.35 16.23 -2.53
CA LYS A 250 16.70 15.00 -3.23
C LYS A 250 16.71 13.81 -2.28
N ALA A 251 15.93 12.79 -2.59
CA ALA A 251 15.80 11.58 -1.77
C ALA A 251 16.71 10.44 -2.26
N ARG A 252 16.84 10.25 -3.57
CA ARG A 252 17.67 9.21 -4.20
C ARG A 252 18.41 9.78 -5.40
N PRO A 253 19.62 9.25 -5.77
CA PRO A 253 20.45 8.34 -4.98
C PRO A 253 21.15 9.06 -3.83
N ILE A 254 21.52 8.31 -2.78
CA ILE A 254 22.41 8.79 -1.72
C ILE A 254 23.83 8.73 -2.27
N ARG A 255 24.34 9.86 -2.80
CA ARG A 255 25.55 9.92 -3.59
C ARG A 255 26.78 9.34 -2.88
N TRP A 256 26.98 9.69 -1.61
CA TRP A 256 28.13 9.19 -0.86
C TRP A 256 28.11 7.66 -0.72
N LEU A 257 26.91 7.05 -0.59
CA LEU A 257 26.74 5.61 -0.50
C LEU A 257 27.11 4.92 -1.83
N VAL A 258 26.69 5.48 -2.97
CA VAL A 258 27.06 4.98 -4.29
C VAL A 258 28.57 4.98 -4.46
N VAL A 259 29.26 6.09 -4.10
CA VAL A 259 30.72 6.19 -4.16
C VAL A 259 31.39 5.17 -3.25
N SER A 260 30.91 5.04 -2.00
CA SER A 260 31.47 4.11 -1.02
C SER A 260 31.36 2.66 -1.48
N VAL A 261 30.17 2.24 -1.98
CA VAL A 261 29.97 0.87 -2.50
C VAL A 261 30.88 0.60 -3.70
N PHE A 262 31.02 1.59 -4.59
CA PHE A 262 31.88 1.46 -5.77
C PHE A 262 33.36 1.31 -5.38
N VAL A 263 33.83 2.12 -4.45
CA VAL A 263 35.22 2.05 -3.93
C VAL A 263 35.48 0.72 -3.24
N ILE A 264 34.62 0.30 -2.31
CA ILE A 264 34.77 -0.96 -1.58
C ILE A 264 34.76 -2.16 -2.55
N GLY A 265 33.81 -2.17 -3.49
CA GLY A 265 33.71 -3.23 -4.50
C GLY A 265 34.95 -3.33 -5.38
N THR A 266 35.46 -2.17 -5.83
CA THR A 266 36.71 -2.14 -6.63
C THR A 266 37.95 -2.64 -5.84
N LEU A 267 38.06 -2.23 -4.58
CA LEU A 267 39.12 -2.69 -3.70
C LEU A 267 39.05 -4.20 -3.47
N PHE A 268 37.86 -4.73 -3.24
CA PHE A 268 37.65 -6.15 -3.06
C PHE A 268 38.07 -6.97 -4.28
N LEU A 269 37.62 -6.54 -5.48
CA LEU A 269 38.02 -7.17 -6.73
C LEU A 269 39.52 -7.07 -6.98
N TYR A 270 40.15 -5.95 -6.64
CA TYR A 270 41.60 -5.77 -6.75
C TYR A 270 42.39 -6.75 -5.86
N ILE A 271 41.96 -6.92 -4.61
CA ILE A 271 42.59 -7.86 -3.68
C ILE A 271 42.50 -9.32 -4.19
N ILE A 272 41.30 -9.70 -4.67
CA ILE A 272 41.14 -11.03 -5.30
C ILE A 272 42.08 -11.18 -6.50
N GLY A 273 42.13 -10.18 -7.37
CA GLY A 273 43.04 -10.19 -8.53
C GLY A 273 44.49 -10.35 -8.13
N LEU A 274 44.96 -9.66 -7.08
CA LEU A 274 46.32 -9.81 -6.56
C LEU A 274 46.62 -11.25 -6.10
N ILE A 275 45.67 -11.85 -5.36
CA ILE A 275 45.82 -13.23 -4.87
C ILE A 275 45.93 -14.22 -6.05
N LEU A 276 45.06 -14.07 -7.04
CA LEU A 276 45.05 -14.94 -8.23
C LEU A 276 46.36 -14.83 -9.05
N ILE A 277 46.85 -13.61 -9.29
CA ILE A 277 48.09 -13.36 -10.01
C ILE A 277 49.28 -13.97 -9.27
N GLU A 278 49.31 -13.84 -7.95
CA GLU A 278 50.42 -14.40 -7.17
C GLU A 278 50.38 -15.92 -7.13
N GLN A 279 49.19 -16.53 -6.99
CA GLN A 279 49.06 -17.99 -7.08
C GLN A 279 49.50 -18.52 -8.46
N TYR A 280 49.09 -17.80 -9.52
CA TYR A 280 49.50 -18.15 -10.89
C TYR A 280 51.03 -18.10 -11.07
N GLN A 281 51.67 -17.03 -10.59
CA GLN A 281 53.12 -16.87 -10.64
C GLN A 281 53.86 -17.93 -9.83
N LYS A 282 53.35 -18.36 -8.66
CA LYS A 282 53.92 -19.47 -7.87
C LYS A 282 53.79 -20.80 -8.58
N ASN A 283 52.67 -21.07 -9.20
CA ASN A 283 52.43 -22.32 -9.94
C ASN A 283 53.38 -22.45 -11.16
N ILE A 284 53.59 -21.35 -11.89
CA ILE A 284 54.55 -21.35 -13.00
C ILE A 284 55.99 -21.55 -12.52
N LYS A 285 56.40 -20.90 -11.41
CA LYS A 285 57.76 -21.10 -10.85
C LYS A 285 58.00 -22.51 -10.31
N ASN A 286 56.96 -23.21 -9.93
CA ASN A 286 57.05 -24.58 -9.45
C ASN A 286 56.97 -25.63 -10.59
N ALA A 287 56.57 -25.21 -11.80
CA ALA A 287 56.44 -26.03 -12.99
C ALA A 287 57.66 -25.94 -13.94
N LEU A 288 58.54 -24.97 -13.72
CA LEU A 288 59.86 -24.79 -14.36
C LEU A 288 61.00 -25.26 -13.43
#